data_84ab0b77e630d4348c183bc52f4b477f
#
_entry.id   84ab0b77e630d4348c183bc52f4b477f
#
_cell.length_a   1.000
_cell.length_b   1.000
_cell.length_c   1.000
_cell.angle_alpha   90.00
_cell.angle_beta   90.00
_cell.angle_gamma   90.00
#
_symmetry.space_group_name_H-M   'P 1'
#
loop_
_entity.id
_entity.type
_entity.pdbx_description
1 polymer ?
#
loop_
_entity_poly.entity_id
_entity_poly.type
_entity_poly.pdbx_seq_one_letter_code
_entity_poly.pdbx_strand_id
1 'polypeptide(L)'
;PEGLAPPVDPLDAPAVLNLMPYVQSRFGLWYVEGGLFNLARGLARLAADAGVAVCTGVEVVKLDARGGAIEAAVLADGSRREADVFVSNMEVIPAYARLLGEDRAFLARYDRFEPACSGLVLHLGGRREYPKLAHHNFFFSRDPRRHFATVFRDKRLPEDPTIYLVAPARTDRTQARPGCENIKILPHIPHLQDAPFAREEYLALRTRVLEKLERMGLSD
;
A
#
# COMPACT_ATOMS: atom_id res chain seq x y z
N PRO A 1 -14.99 -16.69 -20.43
CA PRO A 1 -13.82 -15.88 -20.19
C PRO A 1 -13.47 -16.10 -18.75
N GLU A 2 -12.44 -16.92 -18.56
CA GLU A 2 -11.89 -17.30 -17.27
C GLU A 2 -11.39 -16.03 -16.60
N GLY A 3 -11.83 -15.80 -15.35
CA GLY A 3 -11.39 -14.68 -14.55
C GLY A 3 -9.88 -14.70 -14.45
N LEU A 4 -9.26 -13.54 -14.59
CA LEU A 4 -7.84 -13.35 -14.29
C LEU A 4 -7.60 -13.90 -12.88
N ALA A 5 -6.86 -15.01 -12.80
CA ALA A 5 -6.44 -15.54 -11.52
C ALA A 5 -5.68 -14.44 -10.75
N PRO A 6 -5.88 -14.33 -9.43
CA PRO A 6 -5.15 -13.33 -8.65
C PRO A 6 -3.64 -13.50 -8.84
N PRO A 7 -2.84 -12.43 -8.78
CA PRO A 7 -1.40 -12.50 -8.92
C PRO A 7 -0.79 -13.19 -7.70
N VAL A 8 -0.79 -14.49 -7.69
CA VAL A 8 -0.58 -15.33 -6.50
C VAL A 8 0.78 -16.03 -6.54
N ASP A 9 1.22 -16.39 -7.71
CA ASP A 9 2.54 -17.01 -7.94
C ASP A 9 3.25 -16.19 -9.01
N PRO A 10 4.55 -15.89 -8.88
CA PRO A 10 5.32 -15.25 -9.95
C PRO A 10 5.20 -15.95 -11.32
N LEU A 11 4.87 -17.24 -11.34
CA LEU A 11 4.65 -18.01 -12.57
C LEU A 11 3.26 -17.77 -13.18
N ASP A 12 2.28 -17.39 -12.37
CA ASP A 12 0.89 -17.11 -12.78
C ASP A 12 0.61 -15.61 -12.91
N ALA A 13 1.59 -14.78 -12.55
CA ALA A 13 1.46 -13.32 -12.58
C ALA A 13 1.31 -12.81 -14.03
N PRO A 14 0.45 -11.80 -14.27
CA PRO A 14 0.33 -11.19 -15.59
C PRO A 14 1.69 -10.70 -16.11
N ALA A 15 2.00 -10.98 -17.36
CA ALA A 15 3.28 -10.64 -18.00
C ALA A 15 3.60 -9.14 -17.94
N VAL A 16 2.60 -8.27 -17.82
CA VAL A 16 2.79 -6.81 -17.65
C VAL A 16 3.60 -6.47 -16.41
N LEU A 17 3.60 -7.32 -15.37
CA LEU A 17 4.40 -7.11 -14.16
C LEU A 17 5.91 -7.18 -14.44
N ASN A 18 6.35 -7.82 -15.54
CA ASN A 18 7.74 -7.80 -15.97
C ASN A 18 8.23 -6.38 -16.35
N LEU A 19 7.32 -5.44 -16.57
CA LEU A 19 7.67 -4.05 -16.80
C LEU A 19 8.40 -3.45 -15.58
N MET A 20 8.02 -3.83 -14.36
CA MET A 20 8.62 -3.30 -13.14
C MET A 20 10.13 -3.60 -13.04
N PRO A 21 10.59 -4.86 -13.08
CA PRO A 21 12.01 -5.16 -13.06
C PRO A 21 12.75 -4.62 -14.29
N TYR A 22 12.10 -4.55 -15.46
CA TYR A 22 12.70 -3.93 -16.64
C TYR A 22 12.98 -2.43 -16.40
N VAL A 23 12.00 -1.68 -15.92
CA VAL A 23 12.14 -0.24 -15.63
C VAL A 23 13.24 -0.01 -14.58
N GLN A 24 13.26 -0.81 -13.51
CA GLN A 24 14.28 -0.73 -12.48
C GLN A 24 15.68 -1.03 -13.02
N SER A 25 15.81 -2.05 -13.84
CA SER A 25 17.08 -2.42 -14.46
C SER A 25 17.58 -1.40 -15.49
N ARG A 26 16.66 -0.82 -16.28
CA ARG A 26 17.00 0.11 -17.37
C ARG A 26 17.24 1.52 -16.90
N PHE A 27 16.48 2.01 -15.91
CA PHE A 27 16.47 3.40 -15.47
C PHE A 27 16.97 3.59 -14.02
N GLY A 28 17.24 2.49 -13.30
CA GLY A 28 17.66 2.51 -11.90
C GLY A 28 16.53 2.73 -10.92
N LEU A 29 16.90 2.72 -9.64
CA LEU A 29 16.03 3.08 -8.52
C LEU A 29 16.52 4.42 -7.98
N TRP A 30 15.58 5.33 -7.79
CA TRP A 30 15.87 6.68 -7.32
C TRP A 30 15.28 6.91 -5.95
N TYR A 31 16.03 7.56 -5.10
CA TYR A 31 15.59 7.97 -3.77
C TYR A 31 15.35 9.47 -3.75
N VAL A 32 14.27 9.90 -3.11
CA VAL A 32 14.00 11.33 -2.89
C VAL A 32 14.69 11.75 -1.61
N GLU A 33 15.68 12.62 -1.69
CA GLU A 33 16.41 13.13 -0.54
C GLU A 33 15.47 13.76 0.49
N GLY A 34 15.62 13.41 1.75
CA GLY A 34 14.72 13.78 2.84
C GLY A 34 13.42 12.99 2.89
N GLY A 35 13.27 11.93 2.06
CA GLY A 35 12.14 11.02 2.05
C GLY A 35 11.06 11.36 1.01
N LEU A 36 10.23 10.36 0.72
CA LEU A 36 9.22 10.44 -0.34
C LEU A 36 8.19 11.57 -0.15
N PHE A 37 7.98 12.04 1.08
CA PHE A 37 7.09 13.16 1.35
C PHE A 37 7.54 14.46 0.66
N ASN A 38 8.84 14.63 0.39
CA ASN A 38 9.35 15.76 -0.36
C ASN A 38 8.85 15.79 -1.81
N LEU A 39 8.55 14.63 -2.40
CA LEU A 39 7.88 14.58 -3.71
C LEU A 39 6.47 15.19 -3.63
N ALA A 40 5.69 14.81 -2.60
CA ALA A 40 4.35 15.39 -2.38
C ALA A 40 4.43 16.92 -2.17
N ARG A 41 5.42 17.38 -1.40
CA ARG A 41 5.67 18.84 -1.19
C ARG A 41 6.04 19.55 -2.50
N GLY A 42 6.86 18.91 -3.34
CA GLY A 42 7.23 19.44 -4.66
C GLY A 42 6.03 19.56 -5.58
N LEU A 43 5.18 18.51 -5.62
CA LEU A 43 3.95 18.53 -6.41
C LEU A 43 2.94 19.58 -5.91
N ALA A 44 2.81 19.74 -4.58
CA ALA A 44 1.96 20.77 -4.01
C ALA A 44 2.43 22.18 -4.39
N ARG A 45 3.75 22.41 -4.40
CA ARG A 45 4.32 23.69 -4.87
C ARG A 45 4.04 23.91 -6.36
N LEU A 46 4.29 22.90 -7.18
CA LEU A 46 4.00 22.97 -8.63
C LEU A 46 2.53 23.28 -8.90
N ALA A 47 1.62 22.64 -8.15
CA ALA A 47 0.19 22.93 -8.25
C ALA A 47 -0.14 24.37 -7.89
N ALA A 48 0.45 24.91 -6.81
CA ALA A 48 0.27 26.29 -6.42
C ALA A 48 0.82 27.27 -7.48
N ASP A 49 2.00 27.02 -8.04
CA ASP A 49 2.61 27.82 -9.10
C ASP A 49 1.75 27.80 -10.38
N ALA A 50 1.02 26.71 -10.63
CA ALA A 50 0.05 26.57 -11.71
C ALA A 50 -1.33 27.19 -11.40
N GLY A 51 -1.50 27.85 -10.25
CA GLY A 51 -2.75 28.48 -9.83
C GLY A 51 -3.83 27.52 -9.33
N VAL A 52 -3.46 26.29 -8.99
CA VAL A 52 -4.39 25.29 -8.44
C VAL A 52 -4.71 25.62 -6.98
N ALA A 53 -5.98 25.75 -6.65
CA ALA A 53 -6.44 25.87 -5.27
C ALA A 53 -6.47 24.48 -4.60
N VAL A 54 -5.59 24.26 -3.62
CA VAL A 54 -5.55 23.02 -2.84
C VAL A 54 -6.24 23.24 -1.51
N CYS A 55 -7.36 22.53 -1.27
CA CYS A 55 -8.13 22.59 -0.02
C CYS A 55 -7.94 21.27 0.73
N THR A 56 -7.26 21.29 1.86
CA THR A 56 -7.07 20.15 2.75
C THR A 56 -8.02 20.23 3.95
N GLY A 57 -8.27 19.07 4.62
CA GLY A 57 -9.19 19.01 5.76
C GLY A 57 -10.66 19.17 5.36
N VAL A 58 -10.98 19.02 4.08
CA VAL A 58 -12.33 19.14 3.53
C VAL A 58 -12.76 17.78 2.99
N GLU A 59 -13.78 17.21 3.61
CA GLU A 59 -14.31 15.91 3.21
C GLU A 59 -15.44 16.08 2.19
N VAL A 60 -15.34 15.35 1.06
CA VAL A 60 -16.43 15.19 0.10
C VAL A 60 -17.26 13.99 0.54
N VAL A 61 -18.53 14.23 0.88
CA VAL A 61 -19.44 13.19 1.40
C VAL A 61 -20.41 12.65 0.34
N LYS A 62 -20.61 13.39 -0.75
CA LYS A 62 -21.52 12.98 -1.83
C LYS A 62 -21.13 13.65 -3.15
N LEU A 63 -21.46 12.98 -4.25
CA LEU A 63 -21.46 13.58 -5.59
C LEU A 63 -22.91 13.67 -6.06
N ASP A 64 -23.38 14.89 -6.37
CA ASP A 64 -24.67 15.08 -6.97
C ASP A 64 -24.58 14.77 -8.46
N ALA A 65 -25.28 13.71 -8.89
CA ALA A 65 -25.34 13.28 -10.28
C ALA A 65 -26.74 13.49 -10.85
N ARG A 66 -26.82 14.03 -12.07
CA ARG A 66 -28.07 14.18 -12.79
C ARG A 66 -27.86 13.94 -14.28
N GLY A 67 -28.77 13.19 -14.89
CA GLY A 67 -28.69 12.90 -16.32
C GLY A 67 -27.41 12.20 -16.79
N GLY A 68 -26.76 11.44 -15.88
CA GLY A 68 -25.51 10.72 -16.17
C GLY A 68 -24.24 11.57 -16.05
N ALA A 69 -24.33 12.80 -15.56
CA ALA A 69 -23.20 13.69 -15.29
C ALA A 69 -23.15 14.08 -13.81
N ILE A 70 -21.95 14.34 -13.30
CA ILE A 70 -21.74 14.91 -11.97
C ILE A 70 -21.89 16.44 -12.09
N GLU A 71 -22.79 17.02 -11.30
CA GLU A 71 -23.03 18.46 -11.27
C GLU A 71 -22.24 19.13 -10.14
N ALA A 72 -22.12 18.47 -8.98
CA ALA A 72 -21.42 19.04 -7.83
C ALA A 72 -20.85 17.97 -6.89
N ALA A 73 -19.79 18.36 -6.18
CA ALA A 73 -19.33 17.68 -4.98
C ALA A 73 -19.95 18.35 -3.74
N VAL A 74 -20.55 17.56 -2.85
CA VAL A 74 -21.12 18.02 -1.59
C VAL A 74 -20.10 17.74 -0.48
N LEU A 75 -19.79 18.77 0.30
CA LEU A 75 -18.82 18.71 1.39
C LEU A 75 -19.53 18.38 2.72
N ALA A 76 -18.74 17.93 3.70
CA ALA A 76 -19.28 17.56 5.02
C ALA A 76 -20.00 18.71 5.76
N ASP A 77 -19.66 19.96 5.45
CA ASP A 77 -20.33 21.15 5.97
C ASP A 77 -21.64 21.52 5.21
N GLY A 78 -22.03 20.69 4.23
CA GLY A 78 -23.19 20.89 3.39
C GLY A 78 -22.97 21.83 2.20
N SER A 79 -21.83 22.47 2.08
CA SER A 79 -21.51 23.32 0.94
C SER A 79 -21.31 22.49 -0.35
N ARG A 80 -21.54 23.14 -1.50
CA ARG A 80 -21.42 22.51 -2.82
C ARG A 80 -20.24 23.12 -3.59
N ARG A 81 -19.58 22.29 -4.37
CA ARG A 81 -18.55 22.74 -5.32
C ARG A 81 -18.90 22.21 -6.71
N GLU A 82 -19.11 23.14 -7.62
CA GLU A 82 -19.42 22.87 -9.03
C GLU A 82 -18.12 22.93 -9.86
N ALA A 83 -18.06 22.12 -10.90
CA ALA A 83 -16.98 22.11 -11.87
C ALA A 83 -17.46 21.47 -13.19
N ASP A 84 -16.73 21.74 -14.27
CA ASP A 84 -17.01 21.12 -15.57
C ASP A 84 -16.57 19.64 -15.62
N VAL A 85 -15.56 19.29 -14.82
CA VAL A 85 -15.00 17.92 -14.75
C VAL A 85 -14.66 17.59 -13.30
N PHE A 86 -15.02 16.37 -12.91
CA PHE A 86 -14.69 15.79 -11.60
C PHE A 86 -13.75 14.61 -11.80
N VAL A 87 -12.63 14.59 -11.07
CA VAL A 87 -11.69 13.47 -11.04
C VAL A 87 -11.58 12.96 -9.61
N SER A 88 -11.90 11.69 -9.41
CA SER A 88 -11.77 11.03 -8.11
C SER A 88 -10.54 10.11 -8.11
N ASN A 89 -9.69 10.24 -7.09
CA ASN A 89 -8.60 9.31 -6.79
C ASN A 89 -8.97 8.31 -5.67
N MET A 90 -10.25 8.24 -5.32
CA MET A 90 -10.79 7.23 -4.41
C MET A 90 -10.90 5.89 -5.13
N GLU A 91 -10.75 4.77 -4.42
CA GLU A 91 -11.06 3.45 -4.97
C GLU A 91 -12.47 3.42 -5.57
N VAL A 92 -12.64 2.70 -6.68
CA VAL A 92 -13.86 2.71 -7.47
C VAL A 92 -15.08 2.22 -6.68
N ILE A 93 -14.97 1.12 -5.92
CA ILE A 93 -16.11 0.57 -5.14
C ILE A 93 -16.54 1.54 -4.05
N PRO A 94 -15.66 2.04 -3.16
CA PRO A 94 -16.03 3.06 -2.18
C PRO A 94 -16.55 4.35 -2.81
N ALA A 95 -15.99 4.79 -3.95
CA ALA A 95 -16.47 5.99 -4.63
C ALA A 95 -17.93 5.85 -5.10
N TYR A 96 -18.25 4.74 -5.77
CA TYR A 96 -19.61 4.48 -6.21
C TYR A 96 -20.58 4.25 -5.04
N ALA A 97 -20.18 3.45 -4.05
CA ALA A 97 -21.05 3.15 -2.91
C ALA A 97 -21.32 4.36 -2.02
N ARG A 98 -20.26 5.12 -1.66
CA ARG A 98 -20.36 6.19 -0.67
C ARG A 98 -20.70 7.55 -1.27
N LEU A 99 -20.11 7.89 -2.42
CA LEU A 99 -20.27 9.22 -2.99
C LEU A 99 -21.46 9.31 -3.97
N LEU A 100 -21.75 8.22 -4.70
CA LEU A 100 -22.85 8.17 -5.65
C LEU A 100 -24.08 7.41 -5.15
N GLY A 101 -23.93 6.65 -4.05
CA GLY A 101 -25.05 5.88 -3.46
C GLY A 101 -25.49 4.69 -4.30
N GLU A 102 -24.59 4.14 -5.14
CA GLU A 102 -24.89 2.98 -5.97
C GLU A 102 -25.12 1.72 -5.12
N ASP A 103 -26.09 0.94 -5.53
CA ASP A 103 -26.50 -0.25 -4.79
C ASP A 103 -25.61 -1.48 -5.05
N ARG A 104 -25.90 -2.57 -4.33
CA ARG A 104 -25.18 -3.83 -4.47
C ARG A 104 -25.31 -4.44 -5.88
N ALA A 105 -26.41 -4.25 -6.55
CA ALA A 105 -26.61 -4.78 -7.90
C ALA A 105 -25.70 -4.09 -8.92
N PHE A 106 -25.53 -2.76 -8.78
CA PHE A 106 -24.56 -2.01 -9.58
C PHE A 106 -23.13 -2.44 -9.27
N LEU A 107 -22.78 -2.61 -7.99
CA LEU A 107 -21.43 -2.93 -7.53
C LEU A 107 -21.01 -4.37 -7.85
N ALA A 108 -21.96 -5.29 -8.04
CA ALA A 108 -21.69 -6.70 -8.36
C ALA A 108 -20.81 -6.90 -9.62
N ARG A 109 -20.79 -5.93 -10.54
CA ARG A 109 -19.88 -5.93 -11.70
C ARG A 109 -18.40 -5.94 -11.34
N TYR A 110 -18.06 -5.48 -10.13
CA TYR A 110 -16.70 -5.42 -9.60
C TYR A 110 -16.29 -6.65 -8.80
N ASP A 111 -17.22 -7.57 -8.47
CA ASP A 111 -16.94 -8.80 -7.70
C ASP A 111 -15.95 -9.75 -8.41
N ARG A 112 -15.81 -9.58 -9.72
CA ARG A 112 -14.82 -10.33 -10.53
C ARG A 112 -13.36 -9.91 -10.28
N PHE A 113 -13.14 -8.78 -9.62
CA PHE A 113 -11.80 -8.29 -9.32
C PHE A 113 -11.44 -8.66 -7.88
N GLU A 114 -10.37 -9.41 -7.74
CA GLU A 114 -9.84 -9.72 -6.42
C GLU A 114 -9.02 -8.55 -5.90
N PRO A 115 -9.21 -8.14 -4.63
CA PRO A 115 -8.37 -7.12 -4.01
C PRO A 115 -6.91 -7.56 -3.92
N ALA A 116 -5.98 -6.62 -4.03
CA ALA A 116 -4.57 -6.88 -3.78
C ALA A 116 -4.34 -7.32 -2.31
N CYS A 117 -3.24 -8.03 -2.06
CA CYS A 117 -2.85 -8.37 -0.69
C CYS A 117 -2.67 -7.12 0.18
N SER A 118 -2.84 -7.29 1.47
CA SER A 118 -2.50 -6.28 2.47
C SER A 118 -1.10 -6.51 3.04
N GLY A 119 -0.63 -5.58 3.85
CA GLY A 119 0.62 -5.69 4.59
C GLY A 119 0.41 -5.35 6.07
N LEU A 120 0.97 -6.17 6.95
CA LEU A 120 1.17 -5.75 8.33
C LEU A 120 2.42 -4.87 8.38
N VAL A 121 2.28 -3.62 8.79
CA VAL A 121 3.43 -2.70 8.83
C VAL A 121 3.90 -2.52 10.26
N LEU A 122 5.19 -2.81 10.51
CA LEU A 122 5.85 -2.49 11.76
C LEU A 122 6.86 -1.35 11.50
N HIS A 123 6.73 -0.26 12.23
CA HIS A 123 7.71 0.82 12.25
C HIS A 123 8.52 0.73 13.54
N LEU A 124 9.83 0.55 13.41
CA LEU A 124 10.74 0.39 14.54
C LEU A 124 11.82 1.46 14.50
N GLY A 125 12.11 2.03 15.67
CA GLY A 125 13.32 2.83 15.89
C GLY A 125 14.36 1.98 16.58
N GLY A 126 15.41 1.58 15.87
CA GLY A 126 16.55 0.85 16.42
C GLY A 126 17.48 1.79 17.18
N ARG A 127 17.99 1.37 18.37
CA ARG A 127 18.96 2.13 19.15
C ARG A 127 20.39 1.92 18.71
N ARG A 128 20.60 1.20 17.62
CA ARG A 128 21.89 0.94 16.99
C ARG A 128 21.75 0.88 15.48
N GLU A 129 22.86 0.94 14.79
CA GLU A 129 22.92 0.73 13.35
C GLU A 129 23.05 -0.76 13.01
N TYR A 130 22.48 -1.16 11.87
CA TYR A 130 22.62 -2.51 11.33
C TYR A 130 23.40 -2.46 10.00
N PRO A 131 24.75 -2.51 10.06
CA PRO A 131 25.59 -2.26 8.87
C PRO A 131 25.40 -3.25 7.72
N LYS A 132 24.86 -4.44 8.02
CA LYS A 132 24.57 -5.46 7.01
C LYS A 132 23.30 -5.21 6.22
N LEU A 133 22.43 -4.29 6.67
CA LEU A 133 21.23 -3.94 5.92
C LEU A 133 21.57 -3.04 4.75
N ALA A 134 20.95 -3.33 3.61
CA ALA A 134 20.77 -2.39 2.51
C ALA A 134 19.55 -1.50 2.76
N HIS A 135 19.26 -0.53 1.88
CA HIS A 135 18.03 0.23 1.94
C HIS A 135 16.80 -0.70 1.86
N HIS A 136 16.81 -1.63 0.91
CA HIS A 136 15.77 -2.63 0.70
C HIS A 136 16.33 -4.02 0.95
N ASN A 137 15.65 -4.79 1.79
CA ASN A 137 16.04 -6.14 2.17
C ASN A 137 14.85 -7.08 2.08
N PHE A 138 15.07 -8.31 1.59
CA PHE A 138 14.07 -9.35 1.52
C PHE A 138 14.55 -10.58 2.28
N PHE A 139 13.73 -11.05 3.21
CA PHE A 139 13.92 -12.28 3.96
C PHE A 139 12.85 -13.27 3.53
N PHE A 140 13.20 -14.12 2.60
CA PHE A 140 12.25 -15.07 2.01
C PHE A 140 11.80 -16.13 3.00
N SER A 141 10.58 -16.65 2.81
CA SER A 141 10.14 -17.88 3.40
C SER A 141 11.00 -19.06 2.88
N ARG A 142 11.04 -20.16 3.61
CA ARG A 142 11.72 -21.39 3.14
C ARG A 142 11.08 -21.95 1.89
N ASP A 143 9.76 -21.77 1.77
CA ASP A 143 8.96 -22.14 0.61
C ASP A 143 8.14 -20.94 0.15
N PRO A 144 8.67 -20.14 -0.81
CA PRO A 144 7.96 -18.99 -1.34
C PRO A 144 6.62 -19.33 -2.01
N ARG A 145 6.51 -20.47 -2.70
CA ARG A 145 5.25 -20.88 -3.34
C ARG A 145 4.18 -21.15 -2.30
N ARG A 146 4.52 -21.88 -1.24
CA ARG A 146 3.60 -22.11 -0.14
C ARG A 146 3.21 -20.82 0.56
N HIS A 147 4.14 -19.90 0.75
CA HIS A 147 3.86 -18.57 1.31
C HIS A 147 2.81 -17.83 0.48
N PHE A 148 3.02 -17.71 -0.84
CA PHE A 148 2.08 -17.03 -1.72
C PHE A 148 0.72 -17.73 -1.75
N ALA A 149 0.69 -19.06 -1.85
CA ALA A 149 -0.55 -19.82 -1.78
C ALA A 149 -1.31 -19.57 -0.47
N THR A 150 -0.61 -19.53 0.67
CA THR A 150 -1.22 -19.25 1.98
C THR A 150 -1.87 -17.87 2.03
N VAL A 151 -1.18 -16.84 1.52
CA VAL A 151 -1.66 -15.46 1.56
C VAL A 151 -2.76 -15.22 0.53
N PHE A 152 -2.56 -15.62 -0.70
CA PHE A 152 -3.43 -15.24 -1.82
C PHE A 152 -4.58 -16.21 -2.06
N ARG A 153 -4.34 -17.52 -1.96
CA ARG A 153 -5.36 -18.53 -2.20
C ARG A 153 -6.10 -18.93 -0.92
N ASP A 154 -5.34 -19.33 0.13
CA ASP A 154 -5.90 -19.86 1.35
C ASP A 154 -6.39 -18.77 2.31
N LYS A 155 -6.08 -17.50 2.03
CA LYS A 155 -6.46 -16.32 2.82
C LYS A 155 -6.12 -16.44 4.31
N ARG A 156 -4.94 -16.96 4.62
CA ARG A 156 -4.46 -17.15 6.00
C ARG A 156 -3.16 -16.37 6.26
N LEU A 157 -2.94 -16.04 7.53
CA LEU A 157 -1.68 -15.44 7.96
C LEU A 157 -0.56 -16.50 7.88
N PRO A 158 0.59 -16.17 7.25
CA PRO A 158 1.66 -17.14 7.04
C PRO A 158 2.40 -17.47 8.34
N GLU A 159 2.76 -18.76 8.51
CA GLU A 159 3.61 -19.21 9.61
C GLU A 159 5.08 -18.83 9.42
N ASP A 160 5.58 -18.92 8.17
CA ASP A 160 6.91 -18.47 7.77
C ASP A 160 6.78 -17.35 6.73
N PRO A 161 6.60 -16.10 7.17
CA PRO A 161 6.37 -14.99 6.25
C PRO A 161 7.62 -14.64 5.44
N THR A 162 7.43 -14.32 4.16
CA THR A 162 8.39 -13.49 3.43
C THR A 162 8.28 -12.07 3.96
N ILE A 163 9.41 -11.47 4.32
CA ILE A 163 9.47 -10.16 4.96
C ILE A 163 10.20 -9.19 4.02
N TYR A 164 9.57 -8.09 3.71
CA TYR A 164 10.22 -6.93 3.12
C TYR A 164 10.59 -5.95 4.23
N LEU A 165 11.86 -5.55 4.28
CA LEU A 165 12.39 -4.63 5.27
C LEU A 165 13.07 -3.47 4.59
N VAL A 166 12.73 -2.25 5.01
CA VAL A 166 13.33 -1.01 4.52
C VAL A 166 14.08 -0.33 5.66
N ALA A 167 15.34 0.01 5.40
CA ALA A 167 16.21 0.77 6.31
C ALA A 167 16.65 2.07 5.60
N PRO A 168 15.83 3.12 5.57
CA PRO A 168 16.08 4.33 4.80
C PRO A 168 17.33 5.07 5.24
N ALA A 169 17.73 4.97 6.52
CA ALA A 169 18.96 5.58 7.03
C ALA A 169 20.23 5.03 6.36
N ARG A 170 20.16 3.88 5.66
CA ARG A 170 21.28 3.36 4.84
C ARG A 170 21.56 4.24 3.62
N THR A 171 20.56 4.95 3.10
CA THR A 171 20.70 5.87 1.96
C THR A 171 20.71 7.32 2.41
N ASP A 172 19.87 7.68 3.37
CA ASP A 172 19.69 9.03 3.85
C ASP A 172 19.80 9.06 5.38
N ARG A 173 20.94 9.51 5.89
CA ARG A 173 21.22 9.56 7.32
C ARG A 173 20.30 10.49 8.11
N THR A 174 19.57 11.40 7.45
CA THR A 174 18.62 12.28 8.10
C THR A 174 17.35 11.55 8.56
N GLN A 175 17.15 10.31 8.10
CA GLN A 175 15.98 9.49 8.44
C GLN A 175 16.07 8.83 9.83
N ALA A 176 17.23 8.88 10.49
CA ALA A 176 17.41 8.39 11.85
C ALA A 176 18.36 9.29 12.65
N ARG A 177 18.30 9.22 13.97
CA ARG A 177 19.32 9.88 14.82
C ARG A 177 20.68 9.24 14.62
N PRO A 178 21.78 9.97 14.84
CA PRO A 178 23.12 9.39 14.80
C PRO A 178 23.23 8.13 15.68
N GLY A 179 23.81 7.07 15.13
CA GLY A 179 23.96 5.77 15.82
C GLY A 179 22.66 4.93 15.91
N CYS A 180 21.56 5.40 15.36
CA CYS A 180 20.26 4.73 15.35
C CYS A 180 19.86 4.28 13.93
N GLU A 181 18.83 3.43 13.85
CA GLU A 181 18.23 3.00 12.61
C GLU A 181 16.72 3.24 12.62
N ASN A 182 16.16 3.58 11.48
CA ASN A 182 14.73 3.59 11.23
C ASN A 182 14.41 2.38 10.35
N ILE A 183 13.54 1.49 10.83
CA ILE A 183 13.24 0.24 10.13
C ILE A 183 11.73 0.13 9.92
N LYS A 184 11.34 -0.10 8.68
CA LYS A 184 9.98 -0.47 8.30
C LYS A 184 9.97 -1.93 7.86
N ILE A 185 9.12 -2.73 8.49
CA ILE A 185 8.98 -4.15 8.20
C ILE A 185 7.58 -4.39 7.65
N LEU A 186 7.47 -5.16 6.57
CA LEU A 186 6.22 -5.40 5.86
C LEU A 186 6.15 -6.85 5.38
N PRO A 187 5.60 -7.78 6.20
CA PRO A 187 5.15 -9.07 5.71
C PRO A 187 3.84 -8.93 4.94
N HIS A 188 3.69 -9.69 3.85
CA HIS A 188 2.43 -9.78 3.13
C HIS A 188 1.40 -10.56 3.95
N ILE A 189 0.17 -10.07 3.97
CA ILE A 189 -0.99 -10.73 4.56
C ILE A 189 -2.15 -10.71 3.55
N PRO A 190 -3.17 -11.56 3.70
CA PRO A 190 -4.36 -11.49 2.87
C PRO A 190 -5.00 -10.10 2.91
N HIS A 191 -5.72 -9.75 1.84
CA HIS A 191 -6.58 -8.57 1.89
C HIS A 191 -7.64 -8.72 3.00
N LEU A 192 -8.20 -7.62 3.45
CA LEU A 192 -9.26 -7.65 4.47
C LEU A 192 -10.41 -8.54 3.99
N GLN A 193 -10.78 -9.49 4.82
CA GLN A 193 -11.93 -10.38 4.62
C GLN A 193 -13.16 -9.80 5.29
N ASP A 194 -14.34 -10.31 4.97
CA ASP A 194 -15.59 -9.98 5.68
C ASP A 194 -15.48 -10.30 7.18
N ALA A 195 -14.77 -11.38 7.52
CA ALA A 195 -14.36 -11.71 8.90
C ALA A 195 -12.86 -11.41 9.06
N PRO A 196 -12.47 -10.24 9.57
CA PRO A 196 -11.08 -9.90 9.78
C PRO A 196 -10.44 -10.79 10.85
N PHE A 197 -9.13 -11.00 10.74
CA PHE A 197 -8.37 -11.72 11.78
C PHE A 197 -8.47 -10.99 13.13
N ALA A 198 -8.47 -11.77 14.20
CA ALA A 198 -8.45 -11.22 15.54
C ALA A 198 -7.10 -10.50 15.82
N ARG A 199 -7.12 -9.56 16.75
CA ARG A 199 -5.92 -8.81 17.14
C ARG A 199 -4.77 -9.73 17.57
N GLU A 200 -5.11 -10.80 18.27
CA GLU A 200 -4.17 -11.79 18.78
C GLU A 200 -3.43 -12.52 17.66
N GLU A 201 -4.08 -12.77 16.53
CA GLU A 201 -3.48 -13.38 15.36
C GLU A 201 -2.45 -12.47 14.70
N TYR A 202 -2.75 -11.16 14.61
CA TYR A 202 -1.77 -10.16 14.14
C TYR A 202 -0.58 -10.03 15.10
N LEU A 203 -0.81 -10.08 16.41
CA LEU A 203 0.26 -10.07 17.41
C LEU A 203 1.14 -11.32 17.31
N ALA A 204 0.55 -12.48 17.09
CA ALA A 204 1.28 -13.73 16.87
C ALA A 204 2.11 -13.66 15.56
N LEU A 205 1.57 -13.08 14.47
CA LEU A 205 2.34 -12.85 13.26
C LEU A 205 3.51 -11.89 13.51
N ARG A 206 3.28 -10.79 14.24
CA ARG A 206 4.36 -9.86 14.62
C ARG A 206 5.49 -10.59 15.34
N THR A 207 5.16 -11.43 16.32
CA THR A 207 6.14 -12.22 17.07
C THR A 207 6.95 -13.12 16.14
N ARG A 208 6.30 -13.89 15.25
CA ARG A 208 6.98 -14.73 14.25
C ARG A 208 7.91 -13.95 13.34
N VAL A 209 7.48 -12.73 12.93
CA VAL A 209 8.31 -11.84 12.10
C VAL A 209 9.58 -11.43 12.85
N LEU A 210 9.46 -10.96 14.09
CA LEU A 210 10.61 -10.51 14.89
C LEU A 210 11.56 -11.67 15.20
N GLU A 211 11.06 -12.84 15.62
CA GLU A 211 11.87 -14.03 15.83
C GLU A 211 12.60 -14.50 14.55
N LYS A 212 11.96 -14.38 13.40
CA LYS A 212 12.62 -14.70 12.12
C LYS A 212 13.77 -13.75 11.84
N LEU A 213 13.56 -12.45 12.02
CA LEU A 213 14.61 -11.44 11.82
C LEU A 213 15.76 -11.62 12.80
N GLU A 214 15.49 -11.95 14.06
CA GLU A 214 16.50 -12.27 15.07
C GLU A 214 17.36 -13.47 14.64
N ARG A 215 16.73 -14.59 14.22
CA ARG A 215 17.45 -15.76 13.69
C ARG A 215 18.30 -15.44 12.46
N MET A 216 17.95 -14.40 11.71
CA MET A 216 18.70 -13.94 10.53
C MET A 216 19.76 -12.87 10.87
N GLY A 217 20.01 -12.63 12.17
CA GLY A 217 21.08 -11.76 12.66
C GLY A 217 20.67 -10.30 12.88
N LEU A 218 19.38 -10.01 12.95
CA LEU A 218 18.83 -8.71 13.34
C LEU A 218 18.30 -8.79 14.78
N SER A 219 19.18 -9.13 15.71
CA SER A 219 18.92 -9.06 17.17
C SER A 219 19.26 -7.68 17.71
N ASP A 220 18.81 -7.36 18.92
CA ASP A 220 19.06 -6.09 19.64
C ASP A 220 20.54 -5.68 19.77
#